data_b09459d832af469c72cbc996145e71de
#
_entry.id   b09459d832af469c72cbc996145e71de
#
_cell.length_a   1.000
_cell.length_b   1.000
_cell.length_c   1.000
_cell.angle_alpha   90.00
_cell.angle_beta   90.00
_cell.angle_gamma   90.00
#
_symmetry.space_group_name_H-M   'P 1'
#
loop_
_entity.id
_entity.type
_entity.pdbx_description
1 polymer ?
#
loop_
_entity_poly.entity_id
_entity_poly.type
_entity_poly.pdbx_seq_one_letter_code
_entity_poly.pdbx_strand_id
1 'polypeptide(L)'
;MPSLHSSRTRNPPLGRRERRKLEVRDKIYAAAHELFAKQGFDATTVDEIARIADVAPATFFNHFQSKQALLGLMTGEVFETLHAMTAQHLDGPGSSIVKLGAFVAAAADGISQNRGIARDVLLEVLRSDATPDGPHPYLERLFEPFVRLIEEGQRAGEIRDDYDAAFLAQMAFGMMNSAITNWLANPDYPVERGLAEAAEFSLNTLRPQTSRNPSDD
;
A
#
# COMPACT_ATOMS: atom_id res chain seq x y z
N MET A 1 -20.68 -8.58 -45.26
CA MET A 1 -19.83 -8.05 -44.21
C MET A 1 -20.58 -6.98 -43.45
N PRO A 2 -21.22 -7.23 -42.29
CA PRO A 2 -21.80 -6.18 -41.47
C PRO A 2 -20.77 -5.66 -40.45
N SER A 3 -20.57 -4.34 -40.48
CA SER A 3 -19.67 -3.58 -39.62
C SER A 3 -20.18 -3.59 -38.18
N LEU A 4 -19.39 -4.16 -37.26
CA LEU A 4 -19.63 -4.08 -35.84
C LEU A 4 -19.28 -2.66 -35.34
N HIS A 5 -20.30 -1.82 -35.17
CA HIS A 5 -20.20 -0.56 -34.44
C HIS A 5 -20.10 -0.90 -32.96
N SER A 6 -18.89 -0.79 -32.44
CA SER A 6 -18.62 -0.78 -30.99
C SER A 6 -19.22 0.49 -30.39
N SER A 7 -20.39 0.38 -29.80
CA SER A 7 -21.03 1.45 -29.02
C SER A 7 -20.26 1.62 -27.70
N ARG A 8 -19.31 2.56 -27.69
CA ARG A 8 -18.78 3.12 -26.44
C ARG A 8 -19.95 3.80 -25.72
N THR A 9 -20.48 3.18 -24.70
CA THR A 9 -21.41 3.79 -23.75
C THR A 9 -20.68 4.96 -23.04
N ARG A 10 -20.85 6.19 -23.57
CA ARG A 10 -20.49 7.40 -22.82
C ARG A 10 -21.48 7.53 -21.68
N ASN A 11 -21.01 7.38 -20.44
CA ASN A 11 -21.80 7.80 -19.28
C ASN A 11 -22.25 9.25 -19.48
N PRO A 12 -23.53 9.58 -19.24
CA PRO A 12 -24.01 10.94 -19.36
C PRO A 12 -23.22 11.87 -18.41
N PRO A 13 -22.94 13.11 -18.81
CA PRO A 13 -22.21 14.05 -17.96
C PRO A 13 -22.97 14.26 -16.65
N LEU A 14 -22.26 14.18 -15.52
CA LEU A 14 -22.80 14.40 -14.19
C LEU A 14 -23.57 15.73 -14.11
N GLY A 15 -24.75 15.71 -13.49
CA GLY A 15 -25.55 16.90 -13.28
C GLY A 15 -24.80 17.97 -12.45
N ARG A 16 -25.19 19.27 -12.62
CA ARG A 16 -24.53 20.38 -11.91
C ARG A 16 -24.49 20.17 -10.38
N ARG A 17 -25.55 19.59 -9.80
CA ARG A 17 -25.65 19.30 -8.35
C ARG A 17 -24.67 18.20 -7.93
N GLU A 18 -24.52 17.16 -8.72
CA GLU A 18 -23.59 16.05 -8.45
C GLU A 18 -22.14 16.50 -8.57
N ARG A 19 -21.79 17.30 -9.58
CA ARG A 19 -20.46 17.91 -9.69
C ARG A 19 -20.12 18.73 -8.45
N ARG A 20 -21.04 19.61 -8.02
CA ARG A 20 -20.82 20.42 -6.80
C ARG A 20 -20.66 19.56 -5.55
N LYS A 21 -21.40 18.45 -5.45
CA LYS A 21 -21.26 17.49 -4.35
C LYS A 21 -19.87 16.85 -4.33
N LEU A 22 -19.35 16.44 -5.48
CA LEU A 22 -18.00 15.90 -5.62
C LEU A 22 -16.93 16.96 -5.31
N GLU A 23 -17.04 18.16 -5.85
CA GLU A 23 -16.11 19.28 -5.56
C GLU A 23 -15.99 19.58 -4.06
N VAL A 24 -17.11 19.57 -3.34
CA VAL A 24 -17.10 19.77 -1.87
C VAL A 24 -16.46 18.59 -1.15
N ARG A 25 -16.77 17.36 -1.58
CA ARG A 25 -16.16 16.15 -1.03
C ARG A 25 -14.63 16.16 -1.20
N ASP A 26 -14.17 16.54 -2.40
CA ASP A 26 -12.74 16.59 -2.72
C ASP A 26 -12.01 17.67 -1.90
N LYS A 27 -12.65 18.83 -1.66
CA LYS A 27 -12.11 19.87 -0.77
C LYS A 27 -11.97 19.40 0.67
N ILE A 28 -12.98 18.71 1.21
CA ILE A 28 -12.91 18.13 2.56
C ILE A 28 -11.81 17.09 2.65
N TYR A 29 -11.70 16.22 1.64
CA TYR A 29 -10.66 15.20 1.55
C TYR A 29 -9.26 15.83 1.54
N ALA A 30 -9.01 16.81 0.66
CA ALA A 30 -7.73 17.49 0.56
C ALA A 30 -7.34 18.22 1.85
N ALA A 31 -8.29 18.92 2.48
CA ALA A 31 -8.08 19.58 3.76
C ALA A 31 -7.71 18.60 4.88
N ALA A 32 -8.38 17.46 4.94
CA ALA A 32 -8.09 16.43 5.93
C ALA A 32 -6.72 15.79 5.67
N HIS A 33 -6.39 15.48 4.42
CA HIS A 33 -5.09 14.95 4.03
C HIS A 33 -3.94 15.88 4.45
N GLU A 34 -4.07 17.18 4.18
CA GLU A 34 -3.09 18.19 4.60
C GLU A 34 -2.91 18.23 6.12
N LEU A 35 -4.02 18.26 6.86
CA LEU A 35 -3.99 18.31 8.33
C LEU A 35 -3.41 17.02 8.94
N PHE A 36 -3.81 15.86 8.45
CA PHE A 36 -3.27 14.59 8.92
C PHE A 36 -1.77 14.49 8.65
N ALA A 37 -1.31 14.92 7.48
CA ALA A 37 0.11 14.94 7.15
C ALA A 37 0.91 15.90 8.04
N LYS A 38 0.31 17.05 8.42
CA LYS A 38 0.99 18.12 9.17
C LYS A 38 1.02 17.89 10.66
N GLN A 39 -0.08 17.46 11.26
CA GLN A 39 -0.25 17.38 12.72
C GLN A 39 -0.74 16.02 13.23
N GLY A 40 -0.97 15.06 12.34
CA GLY A 40 -1.46 13.73 12.66
C GLY A 40 -2.99 13.66 12.80
N PHE A 41 -3.50 12.43 12.76
CA PHE A 41 -4.93 12.16 12.84
C PHE A 41 -5.55 12.59 14.18
N ASP A 42 -4.90 12.24 15.31
CA ASP A 42 -5.47 12.47 16.64
C ASP A 42 -5.62 13.96 16.96
N ALA A 43 -4.62 14.78 16.59
CA ALA A 43 -4.64 16.23 16.82
C ALA A 43 -5.54 17.01 15.87
N THR A 44 -6.06 16.39 14.80
CA THR A 44 -6.94 17.05 13.81
C THR A 44 -8.40 16.95 14.22
N THR A 45 -9.14 18.05 14.13
CA THR A 45 -10.58 18.10 14.41
C THR A 45 -11.41 18.28 13.15
N VAL A 46 -12.70 17.86 13.20
CA VAL A 46 -13.64 18.07 12.09
C VAL A 46 -13.85 19.56 11.80
N ASP A 47 -13.84 20.40 12.84
CA ASP A 47 -14.00 21.86 12.70
C ASP A 47 -12.82 22.49 11.94
N GLU A 48 -11.58 22.02 12.19
CA GLU A 48 -10.41 22.47 11.44
C GLU A 48 -10.48 22.03 9.97
N ILE A 49 -10.88 20.77 9.71
CA ILE A 49 -11.06 20.26 8.34
C ILE A 49 -12.10 21.11 7.61
N ALA A 50 -13.27 21.35 8.24
CA ALA A 50 -14.35 22.14 7.65
C ALA A 50 -13.91 23.58 7.35
N ARG A 51 -13.16 24.20 8.27
CA ARG A 51 -12.62 25.56 8.11
C ARG A 51 -11.64 25.66 6.94
N ILE A 52 -10.72 24.69 6.78
CA ILE A 52 -9.76 24.69 5.66
C ILE A 52 -10.47 24.39 4.34
N ALA A 53 -11.44 23.46 4.33
CA ALA A 53 -12.25 23.15 3.16
C ALA A 53 -13.24 24.26 2.76
N ASP A 54 -13.35 25.34 3.54
CA ASP A 54 -14.31 26.44 3.37
C ASP A 54 -15.76 25.93 3.32
N VAL A 55 -16.13 25.11 4.31
CA VAL A 55 -17.49 24.58 4.47
C VAL A 55 -17.94 24.67 5.94
N ALA A 56 -19.25 24.62 6.16
CA ALA A 56 -19.78 24.47 7.51
C ALA A 56 -19.51 23.06 8.06
N PRO A 57 -19.30 22.87 9.40
CA PRO A 57 -19.13 21.53 10.00
C PRO A 57 -20.25 20.55 9.65
N ALA A 58 -21.50 21.01 9.58
CA ALA A 58 -22.64 20.19 9.14
C ALA A 58 -22.47 19.68 7.71
N THR A 59 -21.77 20.42 6.84
CA THR A 59 -21.49 20.00 5.47
C THR A 59 -20.48 18.84 5.45
N PHE A 60 -19.50 18.82 6.36
CA PHE A 60 -18.61 17.66 6.51
C PHE A 60 -19.42 16.38 6.76
N PHE A 61 -20.34 16.39 7.72
CA PHE A 61 -21.17 15.23 8.07
C PHE A 61 -22.14 14.80 6.98
N ASN A 62 -22.47 15.68 6.02
CA ASN A 62 -23.23 15.30 4.82
C ASN A 62 -22.41 14.46 3.82
N HIS A 63 -21.08 14.48 3.92
CA HIS A 63 -20.17 13.77 3.01
C HIS A 63 -19.46 12.60 3.70
N PHE A 64 -19.11 12.74 4.97
CA PHE A 64 -18.37 11.74 5.76
C PHE A 64 -19.01 11.57 7.13
N GLN A 65 -19.25 10.33 7.52
CA GLN A 65 -19.90 10.02 8.81
C GLN A 65 -19.04 10.45 10.02
N SER A 66 -17.72 10.42 9.85
CA SER A 66 -16.74 10.77 10.90
C SER A 66 -15.36 11.03 10.29
N LYS A 67 -14.47 11.60 11.09
CA LYS A 67 -13.03 11.72 10.78
C LYS A 67 -12.39 10.33 10.55
N GLN A 68 -12.82 9.33 11.30
CA GLN A 68 -12.37 7.94 11.16
C GLN A 68 -12.79 7.33 9.82
N ALA A 69 -14.04 7.56 9.37
CA ALA A 69 -14.51 7.09 8.06
C ALA A 69 -13.72 7.73 6.91
N LEU A 70 -13.27 8.97 7.08
CA LEU A 70 -12.42 9.65 6.10
C LEU A 70 -11.01 9.05 6.07
N LEU A 71 -10.40 8.73 7.23
CA LEU A 71 -9.13 8.02 7.29
C LEU A 71 -9.24 6.63 6.67
N GLY A 72 -10.33 5.90 6.95
CA GLY A 72 -10.58 4.58 6.32
C GLY A 72 -10.65 4.65 4.80
N LEU A 73 -11.24 5.71 4.22
CA LEU A 73 -11.21 5.93 2.77
C LEU A 73 -9.79 6.14 2.26
N MET A 74 -8.98 6.98 2.92
CA MET A 74 -7.58 7.22 2.57
C MET A 74 -6.75 5.93 2.66
N THR A 75 -7.00 5.11 3.67
CA THR A 75 -6.39 3.79 3.84
C THR A 75 -6.71 2.89 2.65
N GLY A 76 -7.98 2.81 2.23
CA GLY A 76 -8.38 2.06 1.05
C GLY A 76 -7.67 2.51 -0.23
N GLU A 77 -7.51 3.82 -0.45
CA GLU A 77 -6.80 4.37 -1.61
C GLU A 77 -5.30 4.02 -1.59
N VAL A 78 -4.67 4.01 -0.42
CA VAL A 78 -3.27 3.56 -0.28
C VAL A 78 -3.14 2.10 -0.68
N PHE A 79 -4.07 1.22 -0.27
CA PHE A 79 -4.04 -0.19 -0.67
C PHE A 79 -4.29 -0.38 -2.17
N GLU A 80 -5.20 0.34 -2.78
CA GLU A 80 -5.38 0.30 -4.23
C GLU A 80 -4.13 0.78 -4.98
N THR A 81 -3.43 1.79 -4.46
CA THR A 81 -2.15 2.26 -5.00
C THR A 81 -1.07 1.20 -4.86
N LEU A 82 -0.93 0.56 -3.70
CA LEU A 82 0.01 -0.54 -3.49
C LEU A 82 -0.30 -1.73 -4.41
N HIS A 83 -1.58 -2.06 -4.59
CA HIS A 83 -2.00 -3.11 -5.52
C HIS A 83 -1.64 -2.78 -6.97
N ALA A 84 -1.86 -1.54 -7.41
CA ALA A 84 -1.46 -1.08 -8.74
C ALA A 84 0.06 -1.12 -8.92
N MET A 85 0.84 -0.71 -7.91
CA MET A 85 2.31 -0.82 -7.90
C MET A 85 2.77 -2.27 -7.98
N THR A 86 2.09 -3.19 -7.28
CA THR A 86 2.36 -4.62 -7.35
C THR A 86 2.24 -5.11 -8.79
N ALA A 87 1.12 -4.84 -9.46
CA ALA A 87 0.94 -5.19 -10.86
C ALA A 87 2.01 -4.56 -11.77
N GLN A 88 2.30 -3.27 -11.57
CA GLN A 88 3.28 -2.56 -12.39
C GLN A 88 4.70 -3.14 -12.28
N HIS A 89 5.15 -3.48 -11.07
CA HIS A 89 6.52 -3.91 -10.84
C HIS A 89 6.71 -5.43 -10.94
N LEU A 90 5.71 -6.23 -10.56
CA LEU A 90 5.83 -7.68 -10.54
C LEU A 90 5.46 -8.34 -11.88
N ASP A 91 4.54 -7.76 -12.65
CA ASP A 91 4.15 -8.29 -13.98
C ASP A 91 5.08 -7.78 -15.11
N GLY A 92 6.02 -6.86 -14.82
CA GLY A 92 6.95 -6.29 -15.78
C GLY A 92 8.05 -7.27 -16.25
N PRO A 93 8.90 -6.86 -17.21
CA PRO A 93 10.06 -7.65 -17.63
C PRO A 93 11.17 -7.63 -16.56
N GLY A 94 11.99 -8.68 -16.54
CA GLY A 94 13.15 -8.78 -15.64
C GLY A 94 13.11 -10.00 -14.73
N SER A 95 14.19 -10.22 -14.00
CA SER A 95 14.27 -11.31 -13.04
C SER A 95 13.40 -11.05 -11.82
N SER A 96 12.94 -12.11 -11.16
CA SER A 96 12.09 -12.02 -9.96
C SER A 96 12.73 -11.19 -8.85
N ILE A 97 14.05 -11.32 -8.69
CA ILE A 97 14.84 -10.54 -7.72
C ILE A 97 14.82 -9.03 -8.05
N VAL A 98 14.98 -8.65 -9.33
CA VAL A 98 14.95 -7.25 -9.78
C VAL A 98 13.58 -6.64 -9.59
N LYS A 99 12.53 -7.36 -9.96
CA LYS A 99 11.13 -6.94 -9.79
C LYS A 99 10.78 -6.69 -8.31
N LEU A 100 11.17 -7.62 -7.44
CA LEU A 100 10.95 -7.49 -6.00
C LEU A 100 11.69 -6.28 -5.42
N GLY A 101 12.96 -6.09 -5.81
CA GLY A 101 13.75 -4.93 -5.38
C GLY A 101 13.14 -3.60 -5.83
N ALA A 102 12.67 -3.51 -7.08
CA ALA A 102 12.02 -2.31 -7.61
C ALA A 102 10.71 -1.98 -6.87
N PHE A 103 9.89 -3.00 -6.56
CA PHE A 103 8.67 -2.82 -5.77
C PHE A 103 8.99 -2.25 -4.38
N VAL A 104 9.96 -2.84 -3.67
CA VAL A 104 10.32 -2.38 -2.31
C VAL A 104 10.86 -0.96 -2.33
N ALA A 105 11.70 -0.61 -3.31
CA ALA A 105 12.19 0.76 -3.47
C ALA A 105 11.03 1.75 -3.68
N ALA A 106 10.09 1.43 -4.55
CA ALA A 106 8.92 2.28 -4.80
C ALA A 106 8.01 2.40 -3.55
N ALA A 107 7.84 1.33 -2.78
CA ALA A 107 7.07 1.37 -1.52
C ALA A 107 7.77 2.24 -0.45
N ALA A 108 9.09 2.15 -0.33
CA ALA A 108 9.89 2.97 0.58
C ALA A 108 9.81 4.46 0.21
N ASP A 109 9.89 4.79 -1.08
CA ASP A 109 9.72 6.16 -1.59
C ASP A 109 8.32 6.70 -1.29
N GLY A 110 7.29 5.89 -1.45
CA GLY A 110 5.91 6.25 -1.12
C GLY A 110 5.73 6.60 0.37
N ILE A 111 6.33 5.84 1.27
CA ILE A 111 6.35 6.12 2.72
C ILE A 111 7.10 7.43 3.00
N SER A 112 8.27 7.62 2.40
CA SER A 112 9.09 8.81 2.59
C SER A 112 8.37 10.09 2.18
N GLN A 113 7.73 10.09 1.01
CA GLN A 113 6.99 11.24 0.48
C GLN A 113 5.74 11.59 1.28
N ASN A 114 5.13 10.60 1.95
CA ASN A 114 3.87 10.75 2.66
C ASN A 114 4.00 10.42 4.16
N ARG A 115 5.18 10.60 4.75
CA ARG A 115 5.54 10.13 6.10
C ARG A 115 4.49 10.45 7.19
N GLY A 116 3.92 11.65 7.17
CA GLY A 116 2.93 12.09 8.16
C GLY A 116 1.67 11.24 8.14
N ILE A 117 1.07 11.07 6.96
CA ILE A 117 -0.18 10.31 6.82
C ILE A 117 0.07 8.80 6.77
N ALA A 118 1.22 8.35 6.24
CA ALA A 118 1.55 6.94 6.13
C ALA A 118 1.50 6.23 7.49
N ARG A 119 1.96 6.89 8.55
CA ARG A 119 1.91 6.35 9.90
C ARG A 119 0.47 6.14 10.38
N ASP A 120 -0.40 7.13 10.21
CA ASP A 120 -1.80 7.04 10.64
C ASP A 120 -2.57 5.99 9.84
N VAL A 121 -2.31 5.88 8.52
CA VAL A 121 -2.86 4.86 7.64
C VAL A 121 -2.41 3.46 8.09
N LEU A 122 -1.13 3.24 8.36
CA LEU A 122 -0.62 1.94 8.81
C LEU A 122 -1.17 1.55 10.19
N LEU A 123 -1.33 2.50 11.11
CA LEU A 123 -1.98 2.26 12.39
C LEU A 123 -3.47 1.91 12.21
N GLU A 124 -4.14 2.53 11.24
CA GLU A 124 -5.53 2.19 10.92
C GLU A 124 -5.66 0.79 10.33
N VAL A 125 -4.72 0.38 9.48
CA VAL A 125 -4.64 -1.00 8.99
C VAL A 125 -4.58 -1.99 10.15
N LEU A 126 -3.67 -1.77 11.10
CA LEU A 126 -3.51 -2.66 12.26
C LEU A 126 -4.76 -2.70 13.15
N ARG A 127 -5.54 -1.61 13.21
CA ARG A 127 -6.82 -1.58 13.94
C ARG A 127 -7.91 -2.34 13.19
N SER A 128 -7.92 -2.26 11.87
CA SER A 128 -8.93 -2.91 11.01
C SER A 128 -8.74 -4.42 10.92
N ASP A 129 -7.51 -4.92 11.15
CA ASP A 129 -7.20 -6.36 11.18
C ASP A 129 -7.86 -7.11 12.35
N ALA A 130 -8.42 -6.40 13.32
CA ALA A 130 -9.05 -6.98 14.49
C ALA A 130 -10.48 -7.49 14.25
N THR A 131 -10.92 -7.71 13.00
CA THR A 131 -12.24 -8.31 12.74
C THR A 131 -12.20 -9.82 12.94
N PRO A 132 -13.09 -10.38 13.77
CA PRO A 132 -13.09 -11.82 14.12
C PRO A 132 -13.38 -12.78 12.95
N ASP A 133 -13.80 -12.28 11.79
CA ASP A 133 -14.54 -13.05 10.79
C ASP A 133 -13.77 -13.39 9.51
N GLY A 134 -12.45 -13.25 9.45
CA GLY A 134 -11.68 -13.70 8.28
C GLY A 134 -10.37 -12.93 7.99
N PRO A 135 -9.61 -13.38 6.97
CA PRO A 135 -8.38 -12.72 6.57
C PRO A 135 -8.66 -11.29 6.09
N HIS A 136 -7.72 -10.38 6.34
CA HIS A 136 -7.83 -8.98 5.92
C HIS A 136 -7.86 -8.90 4.39
N PRO A 137 -8.96 -8.39 3.78
CA PRO A 137 -9.18 -8.51 2.34
C PRO A 137 -8.12 -7.79 1.49
N TYR A 138 -7.47 -6.76 2.03
CA TYR A 138 -6.42 -6.02 1.35
C TYR A 138 -5.07 -6.73 1.43
N LEU A 139 -4.71 -7.32 2.58
CA LEU A 139 -3.42 -8.01 2.77
C LEU A 139 -3.34 -9.28 1.92
N GLU A 140 -4.43 -10.04 1.82
CA GLU A 140 -4.49 -11.24 0.96
C GLU A 140 -4.24 -10.88 -0.51
N ARG A 141 -4.95 -9.86 -1.03
CA ARG A 141 -4.78 -9.36 -2.41
C ARG A 141 -3.38 -8.81 -2.68
N LEU A 142 -2.70 -8.28 -1.65
CA LEU A 142 -1.34 -7.77 -1.78
C LEU A 142 -0.31 -8.91 -1.76
N PHE A 143 -0.55 -9.96 -1.00
CA PHE A 143 0.40 -11.05 -0.76
C PHE A 143 0.48 -12.06 -1.93
N GLU A 144 -0.64 -12.41 -2.54
CA GLU A 144 -0.73 -13.42 -3.60
C GLU A 144 0.21 -13.15 -4.80
N PRO A 145 0.33 -11.92 -5.34
CA PRO A 145 1.27 -11.63 -6.43
C PRO A 145 2.75 -11.90 -6.09
N PHE A 146 3.13 -11.73 -4.82
CA PHE A 146 4.50 -12.03 -4.39
C PHE A 146 4.77 -13.52 -4.34
N VAL A 147 3.80 -14.33 -3.89
CA VAL A 147 3.92 -15.79 -3.93
C VAL A 147 4.15 -16.25 -5.36
N ARG A 148 3.35 -15.76 -6.32
CA ARG A 148 3.50 -16.08 -7.74
C ARG A 148 4.87 -15.67 -8.27
N LEU A 149 5.36 -14.48 -7.92
CA LEU A 149 6.68 -14.00 -8.34
C LEU A 149 7.80 -14.91 -7.82
N ILE A 150 7.71 -15.36 -6.58
CA ILE A 150 8.69 -16.29 -5.99
C ILE A 150 8.61 -17.65 -6.69
N GLU A 151 7.42 -18.18 -6.96
CA GLU A 151 7.25 -19.42 -7.75
C GLU A 151 7.85 -19.31 -9.14
N GLU A 152 7.69 -18.17 -9.81
CA GLU A 152 8.35 -17.91 -11.10
C GLU A 152 9.86 -17.91 -10.98
N GLY A 153 10.40 -17.24 -9.95
CA GLY A 153 11.83 -17.20 -9.68
C GLY A 153 12.42 -18.56 -9.34
N GLN A 154 11.70 -19.40 -8.59
CA GLN A 154 12.09 -20.78 -8.29
C GLN A 154 12.14 -21.62 -9.58
N ARG A 155 11.11 -21.55 -10.43
CA ARG A 155 11.08 -22.25 -11.73
C ARG A 155 12.19 -21.79 -12.67
N ALA A 156 12.61 -20.52 -12.58
CA ALA A 156 13.72 -19.97 -13.37
C ALA A 156 15.09 -20.21 -12.74
N GLY A 157 15.19 -20.80 -11.54
CA GLY A 157 16.45 -20.98 -10.83
C GLY A 157 17.06 -19.69 -10.26
N GLU A 158 16.29 -18.62 -10.19
CA GLU A 158 16.70 -17.30 -9.64
C GLU A 158 16.53 -17.22 -8.13
N ILE A 159 15.57 -17.97 -7.59
CA ILE A 159 15.22 -18.03 -6.17
C ILE A 159 15.40 -19.47 -5.68
N ARG A 160 15.84 -19.60 -4.42
CA ARG A 160 16.00 -20.89 -3.75
C ARG A 160 14.68 -21.67 -3.71
N ASP A 161 14.76 -22.99 -3.84
CA ASP A 161 13.62 -23.91 -3.92
C ASP A 161 13.54 -24.93 -2.78
N ASP A 162 14.41 -24.78 -1.77
CA ASP A 162 14.45 -25.63 -0.57
C ASP A 162 13.33 -25.26 0.47
N TYR A 163 12.59 -24.19 0.22
CA TYR A 163 11.37 -23.80 0.93
C TYR A 163 10.26 -23.50 -0.08
N ASP A 164 9.01 -23.65 0.34
CA ASP A 164 7.89 -23.27 -0.52
C ASP A 164 7.78 -21.73 -0.70
N ALA A 165 7.20 -21.34 -1.83
CA ALA A 165 7.12 -19.93 -2.22
C ALA A 165 6.33 -19.08 -1.25
N ALA A 166 5.26 -19.63 -0.65
CA ALA A 166 4.43 -18.90 0.32
C ALA A 166 5.21 -18.59 1.60
N PHE A 167 5.99 -19.55 2.09
CA PHE A 167 6.89 -19.35 3.23
C PHE A 167 7.93 -18.27 2.94
N LEU A 168 8.61 -18.34 1.77
CA LEU A 168 9.61 -17.35 1.39
C LEU A 168 9.00 -15.94 1.25
N ALA A 169 7.81 -15.83 0.66
CA ALA A 169 7.07 -14.58 0.58
C ALA A 169 6.75 -14.04 1.97
N GLN A 170 6.24 -14.89 2.87
CA GLN A 170 5.92 -14.51 4.25
C GLN A 170 7.16 -14.01 5.00
N MET A 171 8.30 -14.67 4.85
CA MET A 171 9.54 -14.25 5.50
C MET A 171 10.03 -12.91 4.96
N ALA A 172 10.04 -12.70 3.64
CA ALA A 172 10.42 -11.43 3.03
C ALA A 172 9.53 -10.28 3.49
N PHE A 173 8.22 -10.49 3.51
CA PHE A 173 7.27 -9.51 4.05
C PHE A 173 7.47 -9.24 5.53
N GLY A 174 7.70 -10.28 6.33
CA GLY A 174 7.95 -10.16 7.77
C GLY A 174 9.15 -9.28 8.09
N MET A 175 10.24 -9.41 7.31
CA MET A 175 11.44 -8.57 7.45
C MET A 175 11.14 -7.09 7.16
N MET A 176 10.42 -6.79 6.09
CA MET A 176 10.01 -5.41 5.77
C MET A 176 9.03 -4.85 6.81
N ASN A 177 8.07 -5.67 7.24
CA ASN A 177 7.12 -5.29 8.28
C ASN A 177 7.79 -4.97 9.62
N SER A 178 8.93 -5.59 9.93
CA SER A 178 9.73 -5.27 11.12
C SER A 178 10.20 -3.81 11.10
N ALA A 179 10.69 -3.29 9.97
CA ALA A 179 11.08 -1.88 9.84
C ALA A 179 9.89 -0.93 10.05
N ILE A 180 8.74 -1.27 9.46
CA ILE A 180 7.49 -0.51 9.62
C ILE A 180 7.05 -0.51 11.10
N THR A 181 7.03 -1.68 11.74
CA THR A 181 6.63 -1.81 13.15
C THR A 181 7.54 -1.02 14.09
N ASN A 182 8.86 -1.05 13.86
CA ASN A 182 9.80 -0.24 14.62
C ASN A 182 9.53 1.26 14.47
N TRP A 183 9.22 1.71 13.26
CA TRP A 183 8.86 3.11 13.01
C TRP A 183 7.52 3.49 13.66
N LEU A 184 6.52 2.61 13.64
CA LEU A 184 5.24 2.86 14.32
C LEU A 184 5.43 2.97 15.84
N ALA A 185 6.33 2.17 16.41
CA ALA A 185 6.68 2.23 17.83
C ALA A 185 7.55 3.45 18.19
N ASN A 186 8.46 3.84 17.31
CA ASN A 186 9.37 4.97 17.52
C ASN A 186 9.38 5.88 16.26
N PRO A 187 8.75 7.06 16.30
CA PRO A 187 8.71 8.00 15.17
C PRO A 187 10.09 8.46 14.65
N ASP A 188 11.13 8.39 15.49
CA ASP A 188 12.50 8.78 15.13
C ASP A 188 13.27 7.63 14.44
N TYR A 189 12.69 6.43 14.37
CA TYR A 189 13.29 5.32 13.63
C TYR A 189 13.44 5.66 12.13
N PRO A 190 14.64 5.45 11.54
CA PRO A 190 14.91 5.77 10.14
C PRO A 190 14.28 4.71 9.21
N VAL A 191 12.97 4.79 9.02
CA VAL A 191 12.17 3.74 8.34
C VAL A 191 12.66 3.48 6.91
N GLU A 192 13.06 4.51 6.17
CA GLU A 192 13.57 4.39 4.81
C GLU A 192 14.83 3.51 4.77
N ARG A 193 15.76 3.76 5.68
CA ARG A 193 16.97 2.94 5.84
C ARG A 193 16.63 1.53 6.29
N GLY A 194 15.74 1.38 7.27
CA GLY A 194 15.30 0.08 7.76
C GLY A 194 14.64 -0.77 6.68
N LEU A 195 13.81 -0.16 5.82
CA LEU A 195 13.19 -0.84 4.67
C LEU A 195 14.24 -1.25 3.63
N ALA A 196 15.20 -0.37 3.31
CA ALA A 196 16.26 -0.68 2.37
C ALA A 196 17.15 -1.85 2.85
N GLU A 197 17.57 -1.83 4.12
CA GLU A 197 18.35 -2.91 4.74
C GLU A 197 17.56 -4.22 4.81
N ALA A 198 16.27 -4.19 5.19
CA ALA A 198 15.39 -5.35 5.20
C ALA A 198 15.18 -5.94 3.81
N ALA A 199 15.03 -5.09 2.80
CA ALA A 199 14.90 -5.50 1.41
C ALA A 199 16.18 -6.18 0.90
N GLU A 200 17.34 -5.55 1.11
CA GLU A 200 18.63 -6.13 0.72
C GLU A 200 18.86 -7.50 1.37
N PHE A 201 18.59 -7.59 2.67
CA PHE A 201 18.72 -8.84 3.41
C PHE A 201 17.76 -9.92 2.88
N SER A 202 16.49 -9.56 2.62
CA SER A 202 15.49 -10.46 2.02
C SER A 202 15.93 -10.97 0.67
N LEU A 203 16.36 -10.07 -0.22
CA LEU A 203 16.80 -10.44 -1.57
C LEU A 203 18.03 -11.36 -1.54
N ASN A 204 18.99 -11.13 -0.62
CA ASN A 204 20.14 -12.00 -0.46
C ASN A 204 19.74 -13.39 0.08
N THR A 205 18.74 -13.44 0.99
CA THR A 205 18.24 -14.71 1.54
C THR A 205 17.48 -15.54 0.52
N LEU A 206 16.81 -14.88 -0.45
CA LEU A 206 16.05 -15.55 -1.51
C LEU A 206 16.94 -16.14 -2.62
N ARG A 207 18.19 -15.74 -2.75
CA ARG A 207 19.09 -16.28 -3.78
C ARG A 207 19.32 -17.78 -3.61
N PRO A 208 19.50 -18.55 -4.71
CA PRO A 208 19.88 -19.95 -4.63
C PRO A 208 21.14 -20.11 -3.78
N GLN A 209 21.12 -21.07 -2.88
CA GLN A 209 22.36 -21.43 -2.18
C GLN A 209 23.27 -22.11 -3.17
N THR A 210 24.47 -21.57 -3.42
CA THR A 210 25.53 -22.28 -4.09
C THR A 210 25.80 -23.55 -3.30
N SER A 211 25.55 -24.73 -3.89
CA SER A 211 25.82 -26.03 -3.28
C SER A 211 27.26 -26.02 -2.74
N ARG A 212 27.41 -26.05 -1.43
CA ARG A 212 28.70 -26.33 -0.81
C ARG A 212 29.08 -27.70 -1.31
N ASN A 213 30.10 -27.78 -2.14
CA ASN A 213 30.63 -29.04 -2.66
C ASN A 213 31.12 -29.87 -1.45
N PRO A 214 30.61 -31.10 -1.22
CA PRO A 214 31.02 -31.90 -0.06
C PRO A 214 32.48 -32.39 -0.09
N SER A 215 33.29 -31.84 -1.00
CA SER A 215 34.68 -32.26 -1.25
C SER A 215 35.76 -31.38 -0.60
N ASP A 216 35.40 -30.42 0.25
CA ASP A 216 36.37 -29.52 0.92
C ASP A 216 36.51 -29.80 2.44
N ASP A 217 36.29 -31.04 2.89
CA ASP A 217 36.69 -31.54 4.22
C ASP A 217 37.82 -32.61 4.12
#